data_70460c9a016c5032f56897d5219b860e
#
_entry.id   70460c9a016c5032f56897d5219b860e
#
_cell.length_a   1.000
_cell.length_b   1.000
_cell.length_c   1.000
_cell.angle_alpha   90.00
_cell.angle_beta   90.00
_cell.angle_gamma   90.00
#
_symmetry.space_group_name_H-M   'P 1'
#
loop_
_entity.id
_entity.type
_entity.pdbx_description
1 polymer ?
#
loop_
_entity_poly.entity_id
_entity_poly.type
_entity_poly.pdbx_seq_one_letter_code
_entity_poly.pdbx_strand_id
1 'polypeptide(L)'
;MQKIEACLKRAAKSAPALSLGFLLSLGALCDVTPAVAAEGPGSIIRVWPLEGGAPGGGNAFRILYRSTGLSGQPIEVSGAIFIPPGAAPPGGRNVIAWAHPTSGVVEACAPSLMPDVSGMIWGLADMLRQGYVVVATDYPGLGVPGMIHPYLIGVSEGRAVLDSVRAARDMPDAAASNRFAVWGHSQGGHASLYTGEIATSYAPDLKLVGVAAAAPATYLIELFDADKSSPGGKDLTAMTIYSWSRLLNDPATSLVTAAAMPAYERIARDCIESIAEFEAIDQATKPLAGEQFLKANPTEVEPWRSTMLKNTPGQAPAGAPVFLAQGTADTTVRPEITKQFGEHLCKQGTRVSFVELPGVTHTFAAKDSVHAALAWMGDRFRGAPAPSSCGR
;
A
#
# COMPACT_ATOMS: atom_id res chain seq x y z
N MET A 1 7.97 -5.34 -33.56
CA MET A 1 8.51 -5.02 -34.88
C MET A 1 9.36 -6.17 -35.46
N GLN A 2 10.29 -6.79 -34.75
CA GLN A 2 11.13 -7.89 -35.32
C GLN A 2 10.37 -9.16 -35.78
N LYS A 3 9.20 -9.50 -35.23
CA LYS A 3 8.39 -10.66 -35.66
C LYS A 3 7.60 -10.41 -36.97
N ILE A 4 7.32 -9.16 -37.30
CA ILE A 4 6.62 -8.80 -38.55
C ILE A 4 7.57 -8.85 -39.75
N GLU A 5 8.85 -8.51 -39.59
CA GLU A 5 9.85 -8.61 -40.64
C GLU A 5 10.19 -10.08 -41.02
N ALA A 6 10.09 -11.02 -40.08
CA ALA A 6 10.34 -12.42 -40.35
C ALA A 6 9.27 -13.10 -41.22
N CYS A 7 8.03 -12.60 -41.14
CA CYS A 7 6.93 -13.13 -41.96
C CYS A 7 7.02 -12.67 -43.43
N LEU A 8 7.48 -11.44 -43.69
CA LEU A 8 7.62 -10.88 -45.04
C LEU A 8 8.82 -11.45 -45.82
N LYS A 9 9.87 -11.93 -45.16
CA LYS A 9 11.06 -12.51 -45.81
C LYS A 9 10.89 -13.97 -46.28
N ARG A 10 9.87 -14.68 -45.85
CA ARG A 10 9.60 -16.07 -46.28
C ARG A 10 8.77 -16.18 -47.58
N ALA A 11 8.09 -15.13 -48.01
CA ALA A 11 7.24 -15.11 -49.20
C ALA A 11 8.01 -14.86 -50.53
N ALA A 12 9.34 -14.58 -50.49
CA ALA A 12 10.11 -14.14 -51.63
C ALA A 12 11.04 -15.17 -52.26
N LYS A 13 11.01 -16.45 -51.86
CA LYS A 13 11.93 -17.48 -52.35
C LYS A 13 11.25 -18.76 -52.83
N SER A 14 10.31 -18.69 -53.80
CA SER A 14 10.01 -19.83 -54.63
C SER A 14 9.09 -19.42 -55.80
N ALA A 15 9.67 -19.11 -56.96
CA ALA A 15 9.02 -19.30 -58.24
C ALA A 15 9.96 -20.00 -59.18
N PRO A 16 9.50 -21.08 -59.84
CA PRO A 16 9.67 -21.14 -61.27
C PRO A 16 8.34 -21.37 -61.99
N ALA A 17 8.36 -21.11 -63.27
CA ALA A 17 7.36 -20.79 -64.21
C ALA A 17 6.28 -21.85 -64.55
N LEU A 18 5.17 -21.34 -65.07
CA LEU A 18 4.16 -21.86 -65.99
C LEU A 18 3.22 -22.98 -65.51
N SER A 19 1.97 -22.57 -65.24
CA SER A 19 0.77 -23.06 -65.96
C SER A 19 -0.47 -22.32 -65.45
N LEU A 20 -1.38 -21.98 -66.38
CA LEU A 20 -2.66 -21.33 -66.14
C LEU A 20 -3.56 -22.22 -65.29
N GLY A 21 -3.72 -21.87 -64.02
CA GLY A 21 -4.61 -22.53 -63.08
C GLY A 21 -5.07 -21.52 -62.05
N PHE A 22 -6.36 -21.48 -61.79
CA PHE A 22 -7.04 -20.63 -60.81
C PHE A 22 -6.27 -20.56 -59.47
N LEU A 23 -5.59 -19.49 -59.21
CA LEU A 23 -4.93 -19.27 -57.92
C LEU A 23 -5.97 -18.76 -56.90
N LEU A 24 -6.56 -19.70 -56.14
CA LEU A 24 -7.10 -19.41 -54.81
C LEU A 24 -5.91 -19.01 -53.91
N SER A 25 -5.72 -17.72 -53.73
CA SER A 25 -4.81 -17.17 -52.74
C SER A 25 -5.31 -17.59 -51.33
N LEU A 26 -4.81 -18.66 -50.80
CA LEU A 26 -4.85 -18.90 -49.35
C LEU A 26 -3.95 -17.83 -48.70
N GLY A 27 -4.53 -16.72 -48.33
CA GLY A 27 -3.93 -15.78 -47.41
C GLY A 27 -3.74 -16.51 -46.06
N ALA A 28 -2.49 -16.84 -45.70
CA ALA A 28 -2.20 -17.24 -44.35
C ALA A 28 -2.57 -16.09 -43.41
N LEU A 29 -3.76 -16.16 -42.84
CA LEU A 29 -4.15 -15.36 -41.68
C LEU A 29 -3.18 -15.73 -40.56
N CYS A 30 -2.18 -14.89 -40.30
CA CYS A 30 -1.47 -14.94 -39.03
C CYS A 30 -2.50 -14.63 -37.95
N ASP A 31 -3.02 -15.65 -37.29
CA ASP A 31 -3.78 -15.51 -36.07
C ASP A 31 -2.87 -14.82 -35.02
N VAL A 32 -3.00 -13.50 -34.93
CA VAL A 32 -2.50 -12.77 -33.80
C VAL A 32 -3.50 -13.07 -32.68
N THR A 33 -3.27 -14.20 -31.98
CA THR A 33 -3.95 -14.43 -30.71
C THR A 33 -3.63 -13.23 -29.83
N PRO A 34 -4.63 -12.46 -29.36
CA PRO A 34 -4.36 -11.44 -28.36
C PRO A 34 -3.70 -12.13 -27.18
N ALA A 35 -2.60 -11.58 -26.69
CA ALA A 35 -2.01 -12.05 -25.45
C ALA A 35 -3.13 -12.00 -24.39
N VAL A 36 -3.56 -13.17 -23.91
CA VAL A 36 -4.51 -13.25 -22.82
C VAL A 36 -3.83 -12.53 -21.66
N ALA A 37 -4.41 -11.40 -21.24
CA ALA A 37 -3.92 -10.68 -20.09
C ALA A 37 -3.82 -11.66 -18.91
N ALA A 38 -2.73 -11.60 -18.15
CA ALA A 38 -2.55 -12.48 -17.00
C ALA A 38 -3.77 -12.34 -16.08
N GLU A 39 -4.43 -13.44 -15.73
CA GLU A 39 -5.68 -13.40 -14.95
C GLU A 39 -5.45 -13.46 -13.42
N GLY A 40 -4.20 -13.43 -12.98
CA GLY A 40 -3.80 -13.60 -11.57
C GLY A 40 -3.70 -12.28 -10.78
N PRO A 41 -3.47 -12.38 -9.45
CA PRO A 41 -3.21 -11.21 -8.60
C PRO A 41 -2.05 -10.36 -9.14
N GLY A 42 -2.27 -9.04 -9.21
CA GLY A 42 -1.34 -8.07 -9.77
C GLY A 42 -1.53 -7.79 -11.27
N SER A 43 -2.36 -8.55 -12.00
CA SER A 43 -2.61 -8.21 -13.41
C SER A 43 -3.40 -6.91 -13.55
N ILE A 44 -2.95 -6.05 -14.46
CA ILE A 44 -3.59 -4.75 -14.73
C ILE A 44 -4.90 -4.99 -15.48
N ILE A 45 -5.97 -4.38 -14.99
CA ILE A 45 -7.30 -4.38 -15.62
C ILE A 45 -7.44 -3.10 -16.47
N ARG A 46 -7.00 -1.96 -15.92
CA ARG A 46 -7.15 -0.67 -16.58
C ARG A 46 -6.07 0.32 -16.15
N VAL A 47 -5.73 1.23 -17.07
CA VAL A 47 -4.72 2.28 -16.88
C VAL A 47 -5.29 3.61 -17.34
N TRP A 48 -5.10 4.66 -16.54
CA TRP A 48 -5.42 6.04 -16.90
C TRP A 48 -4.19 6.91 -16.63
N PRO A 49 -3.76 7.75 -17.58
CA PRO A 49 -2.73 8.74 -17.29
C PRO A 49 -3.16 9.67 -16.17
N LEU A 50 -2.24 9.99 -15.26
CA LEU A 50 -2.43 11.06 -14.29
C LEU A 50 -1.98 12.39 -14.89
N GLU A 51 -2.79 13.41 -14.76
CA GLU A 51 -2.47 14.75 -15.22
C GLU A 51 -1.21 15.27 -14.53
N GLY A 52 -0.36 15.97 -15.25
CA GLY A 52 0.92 16.47 -14.74
C GLY A 52 2.08 15.46 -14.72
N GLY A 53 1.81 14.16 -14.96
CA GLY A 53 2.84 13.12 -14.97
C GLY A 53 3.51 12.91 -13.61
N ALA A 54 4.70 12.32 -13.63
CA ALA A 54 5.50 12.10 -12.42
C ALA A 54 6.48 13.25 -12.17
N PRO A 55 6.80 13.58 -10.91
CA PRO A 55 7.83 14.55 -10.58
C PRO A 55 9.15 14.26 -11.31
N GLY A 56 9.77 15.31 -11.89
CA GLY A 56 11.03 15.16 -12.63
C GLY A 56 10.89 14.71 -14.09
N GLY A 57 9.67 14.73 -14.67
CA GLY A 57 9.40 14.46 -16.08
C GLY A 57 9.18 13.00 -16.42
N GLY A 58 8.85 12.18 -15.46
CA GLY A 58 8.45 10.79 -15.65
C GLY A 58 6.95 10.65 -15.99
N ASN A 59 6.50 9.41 -16.14
CA ASN A 59 5.10 9.07 -16.38
C ASN A 59 4.40 8.69 -15.07
N ALA A 60 3.13 9.06 -14.95
CA ALA A 60 2.29 8.66 -13.84
C ALA A 60 0.93 8.14 -14.35
N PHE A 61 0.45 7.10 -13.71
CA PHE A 61 -0.79 6.44 -14.09
C PHE A 61 -1.59 6.06 -12.85
N ARG A 62 -2.90 6.30 -12.90
CA ARG A 62 -3.83 5.58 -12.06
C ARG A 62 -4.06 4.22 -12.68
N ILE A 63 -4.11 3.17 -11.85
CA ILE A 63 -4.33 1.80 -12.30
C ILE A 63 -5.50 1.16 -11.55
N LEU A 64 -6.13 0.19 -12.22
CA LEU A 64 -6.99 -0.81 -11.61
C LEU A 64 -6.33 -2.17 -11.85
N TYR A 65 -6.17 -2.97 -10.80
CA TYR A 65 -5.48 -4.25 -10.87
C TYR A 65 -6.20 -5.32 -10.04
N ARG A 66 -5.95 -6.58 -10.34
CA ARG A 66 -6.51 -7.72 -9.60
C ARG A 66 -5.74 -7.94 -8.31
N SER A 67 -6.47 -8.28 -7.24
CA SER A 67 -5.90 -8.69 -5.96
C SER A 67 -6.74 -9.82 -5.35
N THR A 68 -6.40 -10.21 -4.12
CA THR A 68 -7.07 -11.29 -3.40
C THR A 68 -7.72 -10.78 -2.13
N GLY A 69 -9.03 -10.95 -2.03
CA GLY A 69 -9.82 -10.58 -0.87
C GLY A 69 -9.58 -11.45 0.36
N LEU A 70 -10.24 -11.12 1.46
CA LEU A 70 -10.06 -11.78 2.76
C LEU A 70 -10.34 -13.29 2.71
N SER A 71 -11.37 -13.70 1.96
CA SER A 71 -11.76 -15.11 1.81
C SER A 71 -11.04 -15.82 0.64
N GLY A 72 -10.02 -15.19 0.05
CA GLY A 72 -9.29 -15.75 -1.10
C GLY A 72 -9.93 -15.50 -2.46
N GLN A 73 -11.08 -14.79 -2.51
CA GLN A 73 -11.76 -14.44 -3.75
C GLN A 73 -10.98 -13.36 -4.53
N PRO A 74 -11.06 -13.36 -5.87
CA PRO A 74 -10.51 -12.27 -6.67
C PRO A 74 -11.29 -10.97 -6.39
N ILE A 75 -10.56 -9.87 -6.29
CA ILE A 75 -11.09 -8.51 -6.13
C ILE A 75 -10.35 -7.56 -7.06
N GLU A 76 -10.92 -6.38 -7.25
CA GLU A 76 -10.28 -5.26 -7.93
C GLU A 76 -9.79 -4.24 -6.91
N VAL A 77 -8.62 -3.68 -7.15
CA VAL A 77 -8.00 -2.65 -6.30
C VAL A 77 -7.43 -1.56 -7.19
N SER A 78 -7.62 -0.31 -6.82
CA SER A 78 -6.98 0.82 -7.51
C SER A 78 -5.68 1.26 -6.85
N GLY A 79 -4.94 2.10 -7.57
CA GLY A 79 -3.69 2.67 -7.08
C GLY A 79 -3.02 3.55 -8.14
N ALA A 80 -1.78 3.93 -7.88
CA ALA A 80 -0.98 4.73 -8.80
C ALA A 80 0.39 4.10 -9.05
N ILE A 81 0.91 4.28 -10.26
CA ILE A 81 2.29 3.91 -10.65
C ILE A 81 2.98 5.17 -11.17
N PHE A 82 4.18 5.41 -10.66
CA PHE A 82 5.07 6.49 -11.08
C PHE A 82 6.34 5.89 -11.67
N ILE A 83 6.65 6.25 -12.90
CA ILE A 83 7.78 5.71 -13.67
C ILE A 83 8.80 6.83 -13.88
N PRO A 84 10.05 6.66 -13.45
CA PRO A 84 11.07 7.67 -13.66
C PRO A 84 11.42 7.83 -15.14
N PRO A 85 11.90 9.02 -15.59
CA PRO A 85 12.36 9.22 -16.94
C PRO A 85 13.60 8.38 -17.27
N GLY A 86 13.91 8.27 -18.57
CA GLY A 86 15.12 7.60 -19.06
C GLY A 86 14.97 6.08 -19.24
N ALA A 87 16.05 5.46 -19.70
CA ALA A 87 16.07 4.01 -19.94
C ALA A 87 16.19 3.22 -18.63
N ALA A 88 15.56 2.07 -18.58
CA ALA A 88 15.71 1.15 -17.46
C ALA A 88 17.12 0.50 -17.46
N PRO A 89 17.70 0.25 -16.30
CA PRO A 89 18.96 -0.49 -16.21
C PRO A 89 18.78 -1.95 -16.65
N PRO A 90 19.85 -2.66 -17.01
CA PRO A 90 19.80 -4.10 -17.23
C PRO A 90 19.20 -4.81 -16.00
N GLY A 91 18.20 -5.67 -16.24
CA GLY A 91 17.47 -6.39 -15.19
C GLY A 91 16.24 -5.66 -14.65
N GLY A 92 15.95 -4.46 -15.17
CA GLY A 92 14.78 -3.67 -14.79
C GLY A 92 15.00 -2.75 -13.58
N ARG A 93 14.02 -1.88 -13.35
CA ARG A 93 14.04 -0.93 -12.22
C ARG A 93 13.61 -1.61 -10.93
N ASN A 94 14.29 -1.34 -9.84
CA ASN A 94 13.82 -1.71 -8.51
C ASN A 94 12.53 -0.94 -8.18
N VAL A 95 11.66 -1.54 -7.36
CA VAL A 95 10.36 -0.97 -7.01
C VAL A 95 10.34 -0.53 -5.55
N ILE A 96 9.81 0.65 -5.27
CA ILE A 96 9.40 1.05 -3.93
C ILE A 96 7.87 1.05 -3.90
N ALA A 97 7.30 0.21 -3.04
CA ALA A 97 5.88 0.20 -2.78
C ALA A 97 5.57 1.18 -1.64
N TRP A 98 4.81 2.23 -1.95
CA TRP A 98 4.31 3.15 -0.94
C TRP A 98 3.01 2.63 -0.37
N ALA A 99 2.98 2.50 0.94
CA ALA A 99 1.82 2.16 1.73
C ALA A 99 1.35 3.44 2.46
N HIS A 100 0.20 3.99 2.01
CA HIS A 100 -0.27 5.28 2.49
C HIS A 100 -0.84 5.22 3.91
N PRO A 101 -0.79 6.33 4.68
CA PRO A 101 -1.47 6.45 5.96
C PRO A 101 -2.98 6.45 5.77
N THR A 102 -3.73 6.48 6.86
CA THR A 102 -5.19 6.57 6.85
C THR A 102 -5.66 7.75 5.99
N SER A 103 -6.43 7.46 4.95
CA SER A 103 -7.10 8.43 4.08
C SER A 103 -8.62 8.39 4.22
N GLY A 104 -9.14 7.40 4.93
CA GLY A 104 -10.56 7.14 5.16
C GLY A 104 -10.91 5.68 4.94
N VAL A 105 -12.20 5.33 5.00
CA VAL A 105 -12.66 3.93 4.90
C VAL A 105 -13.77 3.74 3.86
N VAL A 106 -14.07 4.77 3.08
CA VAL A 106 -15.07 4.72 2.00
C VAL A 106 -14.40 4.92 0.64
N GLU A 107 -15.07 4.48 -0.41
CA GLU A 107 -14.59 4.49 -1.80
C GLU A 107 -13.98 5.83 -2.23
N ALA A 108 -14.62 6.94 -1.90
CA ALA A 108 -14.19 8.28 -2.30
C ALA A 108 -12.82 8.68 -1.73
N CYS A 109 -12.36 8.03 -0.65
CA CYS A 109 -11.14 8.38 0.07
C CYS A 109 -9.86 7.73 -0.51
N ALA A 110 -9.93 7.20 -1.72
CA ALA A 110 -8.76 6.62 -2.40
C ALA A 110 -7.73 7.70 -2.75
N PRO A 111 -6.46 7.58 -2.34
CA PRO A 111 -5.42 8.54 -2.70
C PRO A 111 -5.25 8.74 -4.20
N SER A 112 -5.45 7.71 -5.02
CA SER A 112 -5.33 7.82 -6.48
C SER A 112 -6.45 8.64 -7.14
N LEU A 113 -7.51 9.00 -6.39
CA LEU A 113 -8.59 9.90 -6.83
C LEU A 113 -8.38 11.34 -6.36
N MET A 114 -7.44 11.59 -5.46
CA MET A 114 -7.18 12.92 -4.91
C MET A 114 -6.43 13.79 -5.91
N PRO A 115 -6.64 15.13 -5.90
CA PRO A 115 -6.04 16.03 -6.86
C PRO A 115 -4.50 16.02 -6.87
N ASP A 116 -3.87 15.81 -5.71
CA ASP A 116 -2.40 15.76 -5.56
C ASP A 116 -1.94 14.43 -4.95
N VAL A 117 -2.17 13.33 -5.68
CA VAL A 117 -1.65 12.01 -5.26
C VAL A 117 -0.12 12.00 -5.13
N SER A 118 0.59 12.81 -5.91
CA SER A 118 2.05 12.91 -5.85
C SER A 118 2.55 13.49 -4.54
N GLY A 119 1.87 14.51 -4.03
CA GLY A 119 2.20 15.18 -2.76
C GLY A 119 1.94 14.31 -1.54
N MET A 120 1.10 13.28 -1.68
CA MET A 120 0.80 12.34 -0.59
C MET A 120 1.86 11.23 -0.43
N ILE A 121 2.83 11.12 -1.34
CA ILE A 121 3.88 10.11 -1.31
C ILE A 121 5.19 10.74 -0.84
N TRP A 122 5.49 10.59 0.45
CA TRP A 122 6.71 11.14 1.03
C TRP A 122 7.97 10.58 0.36
N GLY A 123 8.74 11.48 -0.28
CA GLY A 123 9.98 11.14 -0.97
C GLY A 123 9.82 10.72 -2.42
N LEU A 124 8.63 10.84 -3.04
CA LEU A 124 8.39 10.40 -4.42
C LEU A 124 9.41 10.96 -5.41
N ALA A 125 9.66 12.28 -5.40
CA ALA A 125 10.62 12.91 -6.31
C ALA A 125 12.04 12.33 -6.15
N ASP A 126 12.46 12.03 -4.92
CA ASP A 126 13.76 11.46 -4.62
C ASP A 126 13.87 10.01 -5.07
N MET A 127 12.81 9.22 -4.89
CA MET A 127 12.73 7.85 -5.37
C MET A 127 12.86 7.80 -6.89
N LEU A 128 12.12 8.65 -7.60
CA LEU A 128 12.16 8.73 -9.05
C LEU A 128 13.53 9.21 -9.56
N ARG A 129 14.15 10.21 -8.91
CA ARG A 129 15.52 10.64 -9.27
C ARG A 129 16.57 9.53 -9.10
N GLN A 130 16.34 8.61 -8.15
CA GLN A 130 17.19 7.43 -7.95
C GLN A 130 16.86 6.28 -8.91
N GLY A 131 15.88 6.46 -9.82
CA GLY A 131 15.52 5.48 -10.84
C GLY A 131 14.58 4.37 -10.38
N TYR A 132 13.95 4.49 -9.21
CA TYR A 132 12.96 3.54 -8.73
C TYR A 132 11.61 3.76 -9.44
N VAL A 133 10.91 2.66 -9.77
CA VAL A 133 9.47 2.71 -9.99
C VAL A 133 8.81 2.81 -8.62
N VAL A 134 7.85 3.73 -8.48
CA VAL A 134 7.06 3.83 -7.25
C VAL A 134 5.63 3.37 -7.55
N VAL A 135 5.12 2.46 -6.74
CA VAL A 135 3.74 2.02 -6.81
C VAL A 135 3.05 2.30 -5.48
N ALA A 136 1.83 2.83 -5.54
CA ALA A 136 1.01 3.14 -4.37
C ALA A 136 -0.35 2.50 -4.55
N THR A 137 -0.68 1.49 -3.74
CA THR A 137 -2.03 0.91 -3.69
C THR A 137 -2.96 1.85 -2.94
N ASP A 138 -4.25 1.88 -3.33
CA ASP A 138 -5.28 2.56 -2.52
C ASP A 138 -5.83 1.64 -1.41
N TYR A 139 -5.43 0.39 -1.34
CA TYR A 139 -6.01 -0.73 -0.58
C TYR A 139 -7.41 -1.14 -1.07
N PRO A 140 -7.88 -2.37 -0.75
CA PRO A 140 -9.22 -2.82 -1.10
C PRO A 140 -10.31 -1.92 -0.51
N GLY A 141 -11.36 -1.66 -1.30
CA GLY A 141 -12.52 -0.87 -0.86
C GLY A 141 -12.35 0.64 -0.97
N LEU A 142 -11.16 1.12 -1.32
CA LEU A 142 -10.91 2.50 -1.70
C LEU A 142 -10.80 2.59 -3.22
N GLY A 143 -11.46 3.59 -3.84
CA GLY A 143 -11.42 3.86 -5.29
C GLY A 143 -12.11 2.83 -6.18
N VAL A 144 -12.74 1.82 -5.60
CA VAL A 144 -13.51 0.77 -6.30
C VAL A 144 -14.86 0.60 -5.59
N PRO A 145 -15.98 0.76 -6.32
CA PRO A 145 -17.31 0.69 -5.71
C PRO A 145 -17.69 -0.69 -5.18
N GLY A 146 -18.57 -0.71 -4.20
CA GLY A 146 -19.23 -1.92 -3.71
C GLY A 146 -18.44 -2.72 -2.67
N MET A 147 -17.29 -2.22 -2.22
CA MET A 147 -16.50 -2.81 -1.14
C MET A 147 -16.34 -1.84 0.02
N ILE A 148 -16.20 -2.37 1.22
CA ILE A 148 -15.75 -1.61 2.39
C ILE A 148 -14.26 -1.84 2.55
N HIS A 149 -13.51 -0.76 2.83
CA HIS A 149 -12.09 -0.88 3.11
C HIS A 149 -11.86 -1.69 4.39
N PRO A 150 -11.13 -2.83 4.33
CA PRO A 150 -10.77 -3.62 5.51
C PRO A 150 -9.65 -2.91 6.29
N TYR A 151 -10.00 -1.80 6.94
CA TYR A 151 -9.08 -0.91 7.65
C TYR A 151 -8.34 -1.65 8.76
N LEU A 152 -7.01 -1.54 8.82
CA LEU A 152 -6.14 -2.26 9.78
C LEU A 152 -6.36 -3.79 9.78
N ILE A 153 -6.77 -4.36 8.66
CA ILE A 153 -6.77 -5.81 8.46
C ILE A 153 -5.52 -6.18 7.67
N GLY A 154 -4.47 -6.56 8.37
CA GLY A 154 -3.11 -6.64 7.85
C GLY A 154 -2.92 -7.52 6.61
N VAL A 155 -3.57 -8.68 6.58
CA VAL A 155 -3.51 -9.57 5.39
C VAL A 155 -4.11 -8.91 4.16
N SER A 156 -5.18 -8.13 4.30
CA SER A 156 -5.80 -7.40 3.19
C SER A 156 -4.86 -6.32 2.63
N GLU A 157 -4.30 -5.51 3.52
CA GLU A 157 -3.38 -4.43 3.17
C GLU A 157 -2.09 -4.98 2.55
N GLY A 158 -1.47 -5.98 3.17
CA GLY A 158 -0.24 -6.61 2.68
C GLY A 158 -0.39 -7.28 1.31
N ARG A 159 -1.54 -7.95 1.05
CA ARG A 159 -1.84 -8.50 -0.28
C ARG A 159 -1.94 -7.41 -1.32
N ALA A 160 -2.65 -6.32 -1.04
CA ALA A 160 -2.80 -5.20 -1.97
C ALA A 160 -1.45 -4.54 -2.29
N VAL A 161 -0.56 -4.36 -1.30
CA VAL A 161 0.81 -3.87 -1.51
C VAL A 161 1.60 -4.82 -2.42
N LEU A 162 1.59 -6.12 -2.16
CA LEU A 162 2.31 -7.11 -2.98
C LEU A 162 1.79 -7.18 -4.41
N ASP A 163 0.47 -7.14 -4.59
CA ASP A 163 -0.15 -7.17 -5.91
C ASP A 163 0.05 -5.86 -6.68
N SER A 164 0.18 -4.72 -6.01
CA SER A 164 0.57 -3.47 -6.65
C SER A 164 2.00 -3.52 -7.22
N VAL A 165 2.93 -4.23 -6.55
CA VAL A 165 4.28 -4.50 -7.10
C VAL A 165 4.20 -5.40 -8.33
N ARG A 166 3.34 -6.42 -8.33
CA ARG A 166 3.08 -7.25 -9.51
C ARG A 166 2.48 -6.42 -10.65
N ALA A 167 1.56 -5.49 -10.34
CA ALA A 167 1.00 -4.59 -11.33
C ALA A 167 2.06 -3.67 -11.97
N ALA A 168 3.02 -3.18 -11.18
CA ALA A 168 4.15 -2.43 -11.74
C ALA A 168 5.00 -3.28 -12.71
N ARG A 169 5.13 -4.59 -12.45
CA ARG A 169 5.84 -5.52 -13.36
C ARG A 169 5.02 -5.90 -14.59
N ASP A 170 3.69 -5.92 -14.48
CA ASP A 170 2.78 -6.15 -15.61
C ASP A 170 2.70 -4.93 -16.55
N MET A 171 3.16 -3.77 -16.11
CA MET A 171 3.20 -2.54 -16.91
C MET A 171 4.50 -2.46 -17.73
N PRO A 172 4.44 -2.63 -19.08
CA PRO A 172 5.65 -2.74 -19.91
C PRO A 172 6.58 -1.55 -19.79
N ASP A 173 6.01 -0.32 -19.75
CA ASP A 173 6.78 0.92 -19.71
C ASP A 173 7.51 1.14 -18.38
N ALA A 174 7.06 0.49 -17.31
CA ALA A 174 7.73 0.54 -16.03
C ALA A 174 9.06 -0.21 -16.04
N ALA A 175 9.18 -1.25 -16.84
CA ALA A 175 10.34 -2.15 -16.87
C ALA A 175 10.77 -2.55 -15.45
N ALA A 176 9.79 -2.83 -14.58
CA ALA A 176 10.02 -3.11 -13.17
C ALA A 176 10.60 -4.51 -12.96
N SER A 177 11.62 -4.63 -12.11
CA SER A 177 12.17 -5.92 -11.68
C SER A 177 11.27 -6.56 -10.61
N ASN A 178 11.60 -7.77 -10.18
CA ASN A 178 10.92 -8.41 -9.06
C ASN A 178 11.44 -7.97 -7.68
N ARG A 179 12.45 -7.11 -7.64
CA ARG A 179 13.07 -6.62 -6.39
C ARG A 179 12.34 -5.38 -5.90
N PHE A 180 11.86 -5.43 -4.67
CA PHE A 180 11.15 -4.30 -4.08
C PHE A 180 11.48 -4.08 -2.61
N ALA A 181 11.27 -2.86 -2.15
CA ALA A 181 11.16 -2.49 -0.75
C ALA A 181 9.77 -1.88 -0.52
N VAL A 182 9.25 -1.98 0.70
CA VAL A 182 8.02 -1.31 1.09
C VAL A 182 8.34 -0.16 2.04
N TRP A 183 7.66 0.97 1.85
CA TRP A 183 7.75 2.17 2.68
C TRP A 183 6.37 2.68 3.04
N GLY A 184 6.07 2.83 4.31
CA GLY A 184 4.75 3.29 4.74
C GLY A 184 4.74 4.07 6.04
N HIS A 185 3.63 4.76 6.28
CA HIS A 185 3.40 5.61 7.45
C HIS A 185 2.10 5.22 8.16
N SER A 186 2.10 5.19 9.48
CA SER A 186 0.89 4.95 10.29
C SER A 186 0.18 3.65 9.90
N GLN A 187 -1.07 3.67 9.40
CA GLN A 187 -1.72 2.51 8.77
C GLN A 187 -0.83 1.89 7.69
N GLY A 188 -0.18 2.71 6.85
CA GLY A 188 0.75 2.20 5.85
C GLY A 188 2.01 1.57 6.45
N GLY A 189 2.42 2.00 7.63
CA GLY A 189 3.45 1.31 8.42
C GLY A 189 3.00 -0.07 8.86
N HIS A 190 1.77 -0.22 9.32
CA HIS A 190 1.12 -1.50 9.60
C HIS A 190 1.07 -2.39 8.35
N ALA A 191 0.60 -1.85 7.23
CA ALA A 191 0.56 -2.54 5.95
C ALA A 191 1.95 -2.99 5.49
N SER A 192 2.99 -2.15 5.70
CA SER A 192 4.39 -2.49 5.37
C SER A 192 4.89 -3.67 6.18
N LEU A 193 4.60 -3.71 7.47
CA LEU A 193 4.98 -4.82 8.36
C LEU A 193 4.28 -6.11 7.93
N TYR A 194 2.98 -6.09 7.68
CA TYR A 194 2.24 -7.25 7.16
C TYR A 194 2.70 -7.69 5.77
N THR A 195 3.09 -6.74 4.90
CA THR A 195 3.71 -7.05 3.61
C THR A 195 4.95 -7.92 3.82
N GLY A 196 5.78 -7.58 4.80
CA GLY A 196 6.95 -8.38 5.18
C GLY A 196 6.59 -9.79 5.62
N GLU A 197 5.62 -9.91 6.54
CA GLU A 197 5.22 -11.19 7.10
C GLU A 197 4.66 -12.18 6.07
N ILE A 198 3.91 -11.68 5.07
CA ILE A 198 3.24 -12.54 4.09
C ILE A 198 3.95 -12.64 2.75
N ALA A 199 5.00 -11.85 2.48
CA ALA A 199 5.66 -11.79 1.16
C ALA A 199 6.09 -13.15 0.66
N THR A 200 6.76 -13.95 1.48
CA THR A 200 7.29 -15.26 1.07
C THR A 200 6.19 -16.26 0.74
N SER A 201 5.09 -16.25 1.49
CA SER A 201 3.99 -17.20 1.30
C SER A 201 3.02 -16.78 0.20
N TYR A 202 2.73 -15.47 0.11
CA TYR A 202 1.74 -14.95 -0.85
C TYR A 202 2.32 -14.56 -2.19
N ALA A 203 3.55 -14.04 -2.21
CA ALA A 203 4.21 -13.52 -3.40
C ALA A 203 5.64 -14.07 -3.58
N PRO A 204 5.83 -15.40 -3.71
CA PRO A 204 7.15 -16.02 -3.84
C PRO A 204 7.89 -15.62 -5.13
N ASP A 205 7.19 -15.05 -6.10
CA ASP A 205 7.72 -14.48 -7.34
C ASP A 205 8.40 -13.12 -7.14
N LEU A 206 8.16 -12.46 -6.02
CA LEU A 206 8.75 -11.17 -5.66
C LEU A 206 9.91 -11.34 -4.67
N LYS A 207 10.85 -10.41 -4.69
CA LYS A 207 12.01 -10.38 -3.80
C LYS A 207 11.99 -9.13 -2.94
N LEU A 208 11.41 -9.24 -1.76
CA LEU A 208 11.44 -8.19 -0.75
C LEU A 208 12.87 -8.01 -0.22
N VAL A 209 13.39 -6.78 -0.25
CA VAL A 209 14.73 -6.47 0.24
C VAL A 209 14.74 -5.70 1.57
N GLY A 210 13.64 -5.05 1.92
CA GLY A 210 13.51 -4.31 3.17
C GLY A 210 12.11 -3.81 3.42
N VAL A 211 11.75 -3.71 4.70
CA VAL A 211 10.49 -3.13 5.20
C VAL A 211 10.83 -1.86 5.94
N ALA A 212 10.25 -0.74 5.52
CA ALA A 212 10.43 0.56 6.19
C ALA A 212 9.06 1.09 6.64
N ALA A 213 8.97 1.51 7.90
CA ALA A 213 7.75 1.99 8.51
C ALA A 213 8.03 3.19 9.43
N ALA A 214 7.28 4.27 9.22
CA ALA A 214 7.29 5.44 10.09
C ALA A 214 6.03 5.43 10.96
N ALA A 215 6.20 5.56 12.26
CA ALA A 215 5.11 5.60 13.26
C ALA A 215 4.02 4.55 12.99
N PRO A 216 4.38 3.25 12.82
CA PRO A 216 3.44 2.22 12.38
C PRO A 216 2.38 1.91 13.44
N ALA A 217 1.14 1.69 13.03
CA ALA A 217 0.10 1.16 13.92
C ALA A 217 0.43 -0.30 14.28
N THR A 218 0.97 -0.51 15.48
CA THR A 218 1.30 -1.80 16.07
C THR A 218 0.61 -1.93 17.42
N TYR A 219 0.57 -3.13 18.03
CA TYR A 219 -0.10 -3.35 19.32
C TYR A 219 -1.46 -2.66 19.39
N LEU A 220 -2.39 -3.09 18.52
CA LEU A 220 -3.65 -2.37 18.28
C LEU A 220 -4.48 -2.18 19.56
N ILE A 221 -4.44 -3.10 20.52
CA ILE A 221 -5.14 -2.95 21.80
C ILE A 221 -4.59 -1.74 22.56
N GLU A 222 -3.28 -1.68 22.74
CA GLU A 222 -2.58 -0.61 23.48
C GLU A 222 -2.73 0.73 22.74
N LEU A 223 -2.69 0.70 21.41
CA LEU A 223 -2.90 1.87 20.57
C LEU A 223 -4.30 2.46 20.78
N PHE A 224 -5.34 1.64 20.66
CA PHE A 224 -6.72 2.08 20.84
C PHE A 224 -7.01 2.53 22.27
N ASP A 225 -6.47 1.83 23.28
CA ASP A 225 -6.64 2.23 24.67
C ASP A 225 -5.97 3.57 25.00
N ALA A 226 -4.80 3.82 24.40
CA ALA A 226 -4.09 5.07 24.60
C ALA A 226 -4.80 6.26 23.93
N ASP A 227 -5.48 6.03 22.81
CA ASP A 227 -5.94 7.09 21.91
C ASP A 227 -7.46 7.36 21.97
N LYS A 228 -8.24 6.43 22.54
CA LYS A 228 -9.72 6.49 22.59
C LYS A 228 -10.34 7.78 23.13
N SER A 229 -9.59 8.56 23.89
CA SER A 229 -10.05 9.85 24.47
C SER A 229 -9.51 11.07 23.74
N SER A 230 -8.53 10.92 22.84
CA SER A 230 -8.04 12.02 22.02
C SER A 230 -9.01 12.30 20.85
N PRO A 231 -9.09 13.53 20.35
CA PRO A 231 -9.91 13.82 19.17
C PRO A 231 -9.55 12.93 17.98
N GLY A 232 -8.29 12.91 17.55
CA GLY A 232 -7.84 12.07 16.43
C GLY A 232 -8.07 10.57 16.64
N GLY A 233 -7.93 10.07 17.87
CA GLY A 233 -8.20 8.67 18.18
C GLY A 233 -9.68 8.32 18.10
N LYS A 234 -10.59 9.25 18.35
CA LYS A 234 -12.03 9.04 18.14
C LYS A 234 -12.37 8.88 16.68
N ASP A 235 -11.71 9.62 15.78
CA ASP A 235 -11.88 9.48 14.34
C ASP A 235 -11.41 8.11 13.85
N LEU A 236 -10.19 7.73 14.22
CA LEU A 236 -9.62 6.43 13.87
C LEU A 236 -10.47 5.28 14.45
N THR A 237 -10.99 5.45 15.66
CA THR A 237 -11.93 4.50 16.29
C THR A 237 -13.25 4.45 15.52
N ALA A 238 -13.81 5.58 15.11
CA ALA A 238 -15.04 5.62 14.31
C ALA A 238 -14.84 4.93 12.95
N MET A 239 -13.74 5.19 12.25
CA MET A 239 -13.38 4.52 10.99
C MET A 239 -13.21 3.02 11.19
N THR A 240 -12.54 2.59 12.24
CA THR A 240 -12.38 1.17 12.57
C THR A 240 -13.72 0.49 12.82
N ILE A 241 -14.59 1.10 13.65
CA ILE A 241 -15.93 0.57 13.91
C ILE A 241 -16.75 0.51 12.63
N TYR A 242 -16.68 1.54 11.78
CA TYR A 242 -17.39 1.58 10.50
C TYR A 242 -16.95 0.43 9.57
N SER A 243 -15.66 0.21 9.44
CA SER A 243 -15.09 -0.89 8.66
C SER A 243 -15.45 -2.26 9.25
N TRP A 244 -15.11 -2.49 10.51
CA TRP A 244 -15.19 -3.82 11.11
C TRP A 244 -16.61 -4.25 11.43
N SER A 245 -17.53 -3.33 11.76
CA SER A 245 -18.95 -3.69 11.96
C SER A 245 -19.54 -4.39 10.73
N ARG A 246 -19.08 -4.03 9.54
CA ARG A 246 -19.50 -4.62 8.27
C ARG A 246 -18.76 -5.90 7.94
N LEU A 247 -17.48 -5.97 8.28
CA LEU A 247 -16.63 -7.16 8.04
C LEU A 247 -16.92 -8.28 9.03
N LEU A 248 -17.17 -7.95 10.30
CA LEU A 248 -17.41 -8.90 11.38
C LEU A 248 -18.89 -9.27 11.51
N ASN A 249 -19.77 -8.60 10.76
CA ASN A 249 -21.23 -8.72 10.90
C ASN A 249 -21.69 -8.42 12.34
N ASP A 250 -21.01 -7.48 13.02
CA ASP A 250 -21.33 -7.00 14.36
C ASP A 250 -21.75 -5.52 14.27
N PRO A 251 -23.00 -5.16 14.57
CA PRO A 251 -23.48 -3.81 14.32
C PRO A 251 -22.76 -2.77 15.17
N ALA A 252 -22.46 -1.60 14.60
CA ALA A 252 -21.83 -0.49 15.32
C ALA A 252 -22.57 -0.11 16.60
N THR A 253 -23.88 -0.39 16.66
CA THR A 253 -24.72 -0.22 17.85
C THR A 253 -24.30 -1.11 19.03
N SER A 254 -23.44 -2.10 18.84
CA SER A 254 -22.84 -2.86 19.95
C SER A 254 -21.85 -2.02 20.77
N LEU A 255 -21.18 -1.05 20.13
CA LEU A 255 -20.16 -0.21 20.73
C LEU A 255 -20.57 1.26 20.88
N VAL A 256 -21.24 1.84 19.88
CA VAL A 256 -21.56 3.26 19.81
C VAL A 256 -22.88 3.55 20.52
N THR A 257 -22.94 4.64 21.29
CA THR A 257 -24.19 5.09 21.94
C THR A 257 -25.20 5.59 20.88
N ALA A 258 -26.50 5.50 21.19
CA ALA A 258 -27.52 5.99 20.27
C ALA A 258 -27.40 7.51 19.98
N ALA A 259 -27.01 8.30 20.99
CA ALA A 259 -26.81 9.74 20.85
C ALA A 259 -25.65 10.09 19.90
N ALA A 260 -24.55 9.31 19.94
CA ALA A 260 -23.36 9.55 19.11
C ALA A 260 -23.51 8.98 17.69
N MET A 261 -24.48 8.13 17.40
CA MET A 261 -24.60 7.44 16.11
C MET A 261 -24.60 8.38 14.89
N PRO A 262 -25.35 9.51 14.84
CA PRO A 262 -25.33 10.41 13.67
C PRO A 262 -23.97 11.06 13.43
N ALA A 263 -23.26 11.45 14.51
CA ALA A 263 -21.92 12.01 14.40
C ALA A 263 -20.90 10.97 13.97
N TYR A 264 -20.99 9.77 14.54
CA TYR A 264 -20.17 8.62 14.16
C TYR A 264 -20.27 8.29 12.66
N GLU A 265 -21.49 8.15 12.11
CA GLU A 265 -21.67 7.80 10.71
C GLU A 265 -21.12 8.85 9.74
N ARG A 266 -21.20 10.13 10.13
CA ARG A 266 -20.63 11.22 9.34
C ARG A 266 -19.11 11.16 9.37
N ILE A 267 -18.50 11.16 10.55
CA ILE A 267 -17.05 11.19 10.75
C ILE A 267 -16.38 9.96 10.12
N ALA A 268 -16.97 8.78 10.30
CA ALA A 268 -16.43 7.56 9.72
C ALA A 268 -16.40 7.56 8.17
N ARG A 269 -17.07 8.51 7.52
CA ARG A 269 -17.11 8.65 6.06
C ARG A 269 -16.30 9.83 5.54
N ASP A 270 -15.72 10.62 6.43
CA ASP A 270 -14.87 11.73 6.03
C ASP A 270 -13.53 11.22 5.50
N CYS A 271 -12.99 11.90 4.49
CA CYS A 271 -11.68 11.58 3.93
C CYS A 271 -10.62 12.50 4.55
N ILE A 272 -9.40 11.98 4.62
CA ILE A 272 -8.20 12.72 5.03
C ILE A 272 -7.35 12.92 3.76
N GLU A 273 -7.54 14.06 3.09
CA GLU A 273 -6.88 14.36 1.81
C GLU A 273 -5.63 15.24 1.99
N SER A 274 -5.48 15.85 3.16
CA SER A 274 -4.37 16.75 3.47
C SER A 274 -4.11 16.85 4.97
N ILE A 275 -2.95 17.42 5.35
CA ILE A 275 -2.64 17.75 6.75
C ILE A 275 -3.67 18.74 7.32
N ALA A 276 -4.11 19.72 6.51
CA ALA A 276 -5.10 20.70 6.94
C ALA A 276 -6.46 20.05 7.24
N GLU A 277 -6.83 19.03 6.49
CA GLU A 277 -8.06 18.26 6.74
C GLU A 277 -7.95 17.35 7.95
N PHE A 278 -6.78 16.76 8.20
CA PHE A 278 -6.55 16.03 9.44
C PHE A 278 -6.75 16.95 10.65
N GLU A 279 -6.25 18.19 10.60
CA GLU A 279 -6.50 19.21 11.63
C GLU A 279 -7.98 19.63 11.67
N ALA A 280 -8.67 19.71 10.54
CA ALA A 280 -10.09 20.04 10.46
C ALA A 280 -10.98 18.92 11.01
N ILE A 281 -10.64 17.67 10.80
CA ILE A 281 -11.31 16.50 11.37
C ILE A 281 -11.19 16.54 12.90
N ASP A 282 -10.01 16.87 13.43
CA ASP A 282 -9.82 17.07 14.87
C ASP A 282 -10.80 18.14 15.44
N GLN A 283 -11.12 19.18 14.67
CA GLN A 283 -12.15 20.15 15.03
C GLN A 283 -13.58 19.58 14.87
N ALA A 284 -13.83 18.77 13.84
CA ALA A 284 -15.14 18.17 13.58
C ALA A 284 -15.53 17.11 14.61
N THR A 285 -14.55 16.47 15.29
CA THR A 285 -14.78 15.51 16.38
C THR A 285 -15.08 16.16 17.72
N LYS A 286 -14.93 17.48 17.85
CA LYS A 286 -15.28 18.18 19.11
C LYS A 286 -16.70 17.88 19.62
N PRO A 287 -17.73 17.69 18.78
CA PRO A 287 -19.04 17.25 19.25
C PRO A 287 -19.03 15.89 19.95
N LEU A 288 -18.11 14.97 19.55
CA LEU A 288 -17.93 13.68 20.23
C LEU A 288 -17.12 13.82 21.54
N ALA A 289 -16.43 14.94 21.77
CA ALA A 289 -15.61 15.14 22.95
C ALA A 289 -16.43 15.34 24.24
N GLY A 290 -17.66 15.86 24.13
CA GLY A 290 -18.56 16.13 25.26
C GLY A 290 -19.52 14.98 25.58
N GLU A 291 -19.68 13.99 24.70
CA GLU A 291 -20.60 12.88 24.87
C GLU A 291 -19.83 11.56 25.02
N GLN A 292 -20.42 10.64 25.78
CA GLN A 292 -19.91 9.28 25.84
C GLN A 292 -20.13 8.62 24.46
N PHE A 293 -19.08 8.69 23.60
CA PHE A 293 -19.12 8.12 22.25
C PHE A 293 -19.35 6.61 22.29
N LEU A 294 -18.55 5.89 23.08
CA LEU A 294 -18.62 4.46 23.23
C LEU A 294 -19.39 4.04 24.49
N LYS A 295 -20.29 3.09 24.39
CA LYS A 295 -20.95 2.41 25.51
C LYS A 295 -20.18 1.18 26.00
N ALA A 296 -19.26 0.66 25.18
CA ALA A 296 -18.37 -0.44 25.51
C ALA A 296 -16.98 -0.18 24.92
N ASN A 297 -15.93 -0.64 25.61
CA ASN A 297 -14.55 -0.53 25.11
C ASN A 297 -14.28 -1.63 24.08
N PRO A 298 -13.96 -1.31 22.81
CA PRO A 298 -13.68 -2.32 21.78
C PRO A 298 -12.45 -3.19 22.11
N THR A 299 -11.52 -2.72 22.95
CA THR A 299 -10.34 -3.48 23.37
C THR A 299 -10.66 -4.58 24.40
N GLU A 300 -11.87 -4.57 24.99
CA GLU A 300 -12.31 -5.47 26.04
C GLU A 300 -13.42 -6.42 25.61
N VAL A 301 -14.11 -6.14 24.49
CA VAL A 301 -15.27 -6.92 24.04
C VAL A 301 -15.02 -7.68 22.76
N GLU A 302 -15.63 -8.86 22.65
CA GLU A 302 -15.53 -9.67 21.42
C GLU A 302 -16.65 -9.27 20.43
N PRO A 303 -16.41 -9.40 19.11
CA PRO A 303 -15.20 -9.96 18.45
C PRO A 303 -14.08 -8.94 18.22
N TRP A 304 -14.22 -7.71 18.69
CA TRP A 304 -13.32 -6.59 18.46
C TRP A 304 -11.91 -6.84 18.99
N ARG A 305 -11.83 -7.29 20.26
CA ARG A 305 -10.56 -7.60 20.91
C ARG A 305 -9.77 -8.67 20.16
N SER A 306 -10.39 -9.79 19.84
CA SER A 306 -9.72 -10.87 19.10
C SER A 306 -9.30 -10.45 17.71
N THR A 307 -10.07 -9.56 17.05
CA THR A 307 -9.71 -8.99 15.76
C THR A 307 -8.49 -8.05 15.87
N MET A 308 -8.40 -7.22 16.89
CA MET A 308 -7.21 -6.39 17.16
C MET A 308 -5.96 -7.25 17.36
N LEU A 309 -6.07 -8.28 18.21
CA LEU A 309 -4.95 -9.20 18.46
C LEU A 309 -4.50 -9.89 17.19
N LYS A 310 -5.44 -10.38 16.37
CA LYS A 310 -5.15 -11.07 15.12
C LYS A 310 -4.50 -10.16 14.07
N ASN A 311 -4.77 -8.85 14.12
CA ASN A 311 -4.26 -7.86 13.19
C ASN A 311 -3.12 -7.00 13.79
N THR A 312 -2.57 -7.39 14.92
CA THR A 312 -1.32 -6.82 15.45
C THR A 312 -0.14 -7.47 14.74
N PRO A 313 0.73 -6.73 14.03
CA PRO A 313 1.90 -7.30 13.36
C PRO A 313 2.93 -7.84 14.36
N GLY A 314 3.89 -8.60 13.87
CA GLY A 314 4.95 -9.21 14.69
C GLY A 314 4.62 -10.63 15.14
N GLN A 315 3.57 -11.26 14.58
CA GLN A 315 3.22 -12.65 14.87
C GLN A 315 3.91 -13.66 13.96
N ALA A 316 4.51 -13.19 12.87
CA ALA A 316 5.29 -13.97 11.93
C ALA A 316 6.64 -13.28 11.66
N PRO A 317 7.64 -13.99 11.09
CA PRO A 317 8.91 -13.37 10.70
C PRO A 317 8.71 -12.20 9.75
N ALA A 318 9.44 -11.11 9.96
CA ALA A 318 9.30 -9.87 9.19
C ALA A 318 9.71 -9.98 7.69
N GLY A 319 10.15 -11.14 7.21
CA GLY A 319 10.45 -11.42 5.82
C GLY A 319 11.73 -10.75 5.27
N ALA A 320 12.10 -9.61 5.84
CA ALA A 320 13.28 -8.82 5.48
C ALA A 320 13.75 -7.98 6.67
N PRO A 321 14.96 -7.34 6.62
CA PRO A 321 15.34 -6.34 7.60
C PRO A 321 14.31 -5.22 7.69
N VAL A 322 14.14 -4.65 8.89
CA VAL A 322 13.14 -3.63 9.19
C VAL A 322 13.79 -2.30 9.57
N PHE A 323 13.31 -1.21 9.00
CA PHE A 323 13.59 0.16 9.40
C PHE A 323 12.35 0.73 10.09
N LEU A 324 12.50 1.25 11.28
CA LEU A 324 11.46 1.94 12.04
C LEU A 324 11.90 3.38 12.31
N ALA A 325 11.00 4.32 12.08
CA ALA A 325 11.16 5.71 12.49
C ALA A 325 10.01 6.14 13.39
N GLN A 326 10.31 6.91 14.47
CA GLN A 326 9.30 7.32 15.41
C GLN A 326 9.56 8.73 15.94
N GLY A 327 8.55 9.59 15.86
CA GLY A 327 8.60 10.93 16.44
C GLY A 327 8.44 10.91 17.95
N THR A 328 9.28 11.66 18.68
CA THR A 328 9.21 11.67 20.15
C THR A 328 8.06 12.53 20.71
N ALA A 329 7.43 13.36 19.87
CA ALA A 329 6.23 14.13 20.21
C ALA A 329 4.94 13.54 19.59
N ASP A 330 4.99 12.28 19.11
CA ASP A 330 3.84 11.59 18.57
C ASP A 330 2.85 11.22 19.68
N THR A 331 1.64 11.75 19.58
CA THR A 331 0.54 11.49 20.53
C THR A 331 -0.49 10.52 19.98
N THR A 332 -0.40 10.14 18.70
CA THR A 332 -1.29 9.17 18.03
C THR A 332 -0.73 7.75 18.13
N VAL A 333 0.49 7.53 17.62
CA VAL A 333 1.24 6.30 17.87
C VAL A 333 2.37 6.64 18.83
N ARG A 334 2.16 6.37 20.10
CA ARG A 334 3.09 6.75 21.15
C ARG A 334 4.47 6.12 20.95
N PRO A 335 5.57 6.86 21.20
CA PRO A 335 6.93 6.41 20.94
C PRO A 335 7.29 5.07 21.61
N GLU A 336 6.78 4.85 22.81
CA GLU A 336 7.02 3.62 23.57
C GLU A 336 6.42 2.39 22.90
N ILE A 337 5.29 2.54 22.16
CA ILE A 337 4.65 1.44 21.44
C ILE A 337 5.55 0.96 20.30
N THR A 338 6.04 1.88 19.46
CA THR A 338 6.94 1.54 18.37
C THR A 338 8.29 1.03 18.87
N LYS A 339 8.81 1.58 19.95
CA LYS A 339 10.05 1.08 20.59
C LYS A 339 9.89 -0.36 21.07
N GLN A 340 8.83 -0.64 21.82
CA GLN A 340 8.51 -1.99 22.29
C GLN A 340 8.35 -2.98 21.13
N PHE A 341 7.73 -2.54 20.04
CA PHE A 341 7.59 -3.35 18.84
C PHE A 341 8.95 -3.64 18.17
N GLY A 342 9.83 -2.65 18.07
CA GLY A 342 11.21 -2.84 17.59
C GLY A 342 12.00 -3.84 18.43
N GLU A 343 11.88 -3.76 19.75
CA GLU A 343 12.48 -4.73 20.69
C GLU A 343 11.91 -6.14 20.50
N HIS A 344 10.61 -6.26 20.26
CA HIS A 344 9.96 -7.53 19.95
C HIS A 344 10.51 -8.17 18.68
N LEU A 345 10.61 -7.41 17.59
CA LEU A 345 11.23 -7.89 16.36
C LEU A 345 12.69 -8.31 16.54
N CYS A 346 13.46 -7.56 17.35
CA CYS A 346 14.84 -7.93 17.69
C CYS A 346 14.91 -9.29 18.40
N LYS A 347 14.01 -9.54 19.35
CA LYS A 347 13.92 -10.84 20.08
C LYS A 347 13.58 -12.00 19.14
N GLN A 348 12.86 -11.73 18.06
CA GLN A 348 12.57 -12.70 16.99
C GLN A 348 13.74 -12.89 16.00
N GLY A 349 14.86 -12.20 16.18
CA GLY A 349 16.03 -12.29 15.30
C GLY A 349 15.97 -11.37 14.06
N THR A 350 14.96 -10.50 13.95
CA THR A 350 14.90 -9.51 12.89
C THR A 350 15.95 -8.42 13.10
N ARG A 351 16.66 -8.02 12.04
CA ARG A 351 17.56 -6.86 12.08
C ARG A 351 16.73 -5.58 11.97
N VAL A 352 16.65 -4.84 13.05
CA VAL A 352 15.88 -3.59 13.15
C VAL A 352 16.84 -2.40 13.17
N SER A 353 16.60 -1.42 12.29
CA SER A 353 17.19 -0.09 12.34
C SER A 353 16.15 0.87 12.89
N PHE A 354 16.34 1.33 14.12
CA PHE A 354 15.40 2.25 14.77
C PHE A 354 15.94 3.68 14.77
N VAL A 355 15.12 4.64 14.34
CA VAL A 355 15.46 6.08 14.28
C VAL A 355 14.42 6.85 15.11
N GLU A 356 14.91 7.53 16.14
CA GLU A 356 14.11 8.50 16.88
C GLU A 356 14.20 9.87 16.21
N LEU A 357 13.06 10.57 16.13
CA LEU A 357 12.92 11.90 15.53
C LEU A 357 12.53 12.90 16.64
N PRO A 358 13.49 13.61 17.22
CA PRO A 358 13.23 14.51 18.35
C PRO A 358 12.23 15.61 18.02
N GLY A 359 11.17 15.74 18.82
CA GLY A 359 10.14 16.76 18.68
C GLY A 359 9.18 16.60 17.51
N VAL A 360 9.32 15.52 16.72
CA VAL A 360 8.45 15.25 15.57
C VAL A 360 7.14 14.62 16.04
N THR A 361 6.03 15.10 15.50
CA THR A 361 4.69 14.58 15.73
C THR A 361 4.34 13.46 14.75
N HIS A 362 3.19 12.78 14.95
CA HIS A 362 2.72 11.68 14.12
C HIS A 362 2.73 12.04 12.61
N THR A 363 2.08 13.12 12.27
CA THR A 363 1.88 13.58 10.88
C THR A 363 3.18 13.71 10.08
N PHE A 364 4.27 14.10 10.74
CA PHE A 364 5.54 14.38 10.07
C PHE A 364 6.56 13.25 10.18
N ALA A 365 6.26 12.14 10.87
CA ALA A 365 7.20 11.06 11.08
C ALA A 365 7.77 10.50 9.77
N ALA A 366 6.94 10.25 8.76
CA ALA A 366 7.39 9.79 7.46
C ALA A 366 8.16 10.86 6.68
N LYS A 367 7.69 12.11 6.69
CA LYS A 367 8.35 13.23 6.02
C LYS A 367 9.77 13.45 6.55
N ASP A 368 9.92 13.47 7.86
CA ASP A 368 11.20 13.82 8.49
C ASP A 368 12.19 12.63 8.52
N SER A 369 11.71 11.40 8.32
CA SER A 369 12.54 10.20 8.22
C SER A 369 12.83 9.76 6.78
N VAL A 370 12.20 10.36 5.77
CA VAL A 370 12.24 9.84 4.38
C VAL A 370 13.65 9.71 3.83
N HIS A 371 14.55 10.67 4.07
CA HIS A 371 15.93 10.60 3.57
C HIS A 371 16.70 9.43 4.20
N ALA A 372 16.51 9.19 5.50
CA ALA A 372 17.12 8.05 6.19
C ALA A 372 16.53 6.72 5.68
N ALA A 373 15.21 6.66 5.49
CA ALA A 373 14.55 5.48 4.94
C ALA A 373 15.00 5.17 3.52
N LEU A 374 15.11 6.18 2.63
CA LEU A 374 15.58 6.00 1.26
C LEU A 374 17.04 5.56 1.19
N ALA A 375 17.92 6.15 1.99
CA ALA A 375 19.32 5.73 2.07
C ALA A 375 19.41 4.28 2.55
N TRP A 376 18.67 3.93 3.59
CA TRP A 376 18.60 2.57 4.12
C TRP A 376 18.05 1.58 3.08
N MET A 377 16.94 1.86 2.40
CA MET A 377 16.39 0.99 1.35
C MET A 377 17.36 0.86 0.16
N GLY A 378 18.04 1.94 -0.24
CA GLY A 378 19.06 1.93 -1.27
C GLY A 378 20.20 0.95 -0.95
N ASP A 379 20.64 0.89 0.31
CA ASP A 379 21.62 -0.10 0.76
C ASP A 379 21.10 -1.53 0.65
N ARG A 380 19.81 -1.76 0.96
CA ARG A 380 19.19 -3.10 0.80
C ARG A 380 19.14 -3.52 -0.66
N PHE A 381 18.80 -2.61 -1.57
CA PHE A 381 18.88 -2.89 -3.01
C PHE A 381 20.29 -3.20 -3.49
N ARG A 382 21.32 -2.60 -2.89
CA ARG A 382 22.72 -2.91 -3.20
C ARG A 382 23.25 -4.19 -2.52
N GLY A 383 22.43 -4.83 -1.67
CA GLY A 383 22.82 -6.03 -0.92
C GLY A 383 23.74 -5.76 0.26
N ALA A 384 23.87 -4.51 0.69
CA ALA A 384 24.65 -4.17 1.88
C ALA A 384 24.00 -4.79 3.14
N PRO A 385 24.76 -5.21 4.15
CA PRO A 385 24.22 -5.71 5.40
C PRO A 385 23.38 -4.66 6.12
N ALA A 386 22.19 -5.05 6.62
CA ALA A 386 21.35 -4.13 7.36
C ALA A 386 22.01 -3.72 8.69
N PRO A 387 22.10 -2.43 9.02
CA PRO A 387 22.48 -2.00 10.35
C PRO A 387 21.45 -2.53 11.37
N SER A 388 21.83 -2.56 12.65
CA SER A 388 20.95 -3.06 13.72
C SER A 388 21.07 -2.18 14.95
N SER A 389 19.90 -1.82 15.49
CA SER A 389 19.75 -1.17 16.80
C SER A 389 19.48 -2.19 17.91
N CYS A 390 19.37 -3.49 17.57
CA CYS A 390 19.12 -4.54 18.55
C CYS A 390 20.28 -4.66 19.57
N GLY A 391 19.95 -4.68 20.86
CA GLY A 391 20.96 -4.80 21.93
C GLY A 391 21.64 -3.50 22.34
N ARG A 392 21.11 -2.34 21.91
CA ARG A 392 21.56 -1.01 22.37
C ARG A 392 20.67 -0.44 23.43
#